data_1096df560c502675b4d1a0ca5d1acc53
#
_entry.id   1096df560c502675b4d1a0ca5d1acc53
#
_cell.length_a   1.000
_cell.length_b   1.000
_cell.length_c   1.000
_cell.angle_alpha   90.00
_cell.angle_beta   90.00
_cell.angle_gamma   90.00
#
_symmetry.space_group_name_H-M   'P 1'
#
loop_
_entity.id
_entity.type
_entity.pdbx_description
1 polymer ?
#
loop_
_entity_poly.entity_id
_entity_poly.type
_entity_poly.pdbx_seq_one_letter_code
_entity_poly.pdbx_strand_id
1 'polypeptide(L)'
;MMHDAGPDVSRFGNKGFHPAPIAGRKARSGNIIVRRTSKIGRHPVKQRFFTIFAADNPTAMNFKKISLLILILLIADQLLKIWVKTHMHLDESIIVFPDWFQLRFIENNGAAFGMHIASKGGFDWGKLLLGIFRIVMVGLIGWLMHHLLRRREDTPKGVIVGLALVMAGALGNIIDSAFYGLIFSESTPYAVAHFGGHYAGFMMGKVVDMFYFPLFQWNNVPRFMSFLVDSNNYFFGAIFNLADAYISVAVVYLLLFQYKFFSK
;
A
#
# COMPACT_ATOMS: atom_id res chain seq x y z
N MET A 1 -5.46 69.87 -32.87
CA MET A 1 -6.70 69.86 -33.66
C MET A 1 -7.74 69.21 -32.85
N MET A 2 -8.51 70.01 -32.27
CA MET A 2 -9.94 70.25 -32.42
C MET A 2 -10.79 69.18 -31.69
N HIS A 3 -11.34 69.49 -30.55
CA HIS A 3 -12.71 70.10 -30.36
C HIS A 3 -13.78 69.03 -30.58
N ASP A 4 -14.80 68.82 -29.77
CA ASP A 4 -15.65 69.73 -28.96
C ASP A 4 -16.52 68.84 -28.04
N ALA A 5 -16.72 69.10 -26.82
CA ALA A 5 -17.75 69.90 -26.14
C ALA A 5 -19.17 69.30 -26.12
N GLY A 6 -19.62 69.02 -24.97
CA GLY A 6 -20.79 68.87 -24.18
C GLY A 6 -22.18 69.12 -24.84
N PRO A 7 -23.29 69.19 -24.09
CA PRO A 7 -23.49 69.82 -22.76
C PRO A 7 -24.38 69.09 -21.77
N ASP A 8 -24.26 69.54 -20.56
CA ASP A 8 -25.09 69.52 -19.36
C ASP A 8 -26.53 69.99 -19.57
N VAL A 9 -27.50 69.40 -18.92
CA VAL A 9 -28.71 70.06 -18.39
C VAL A 9 -29.25 69.37 -17.16
N SER A 10 -29.26 70.17 -16.13
CA SER A 10 -29.87 70.01 -14.81
C SER A 10 -31.39 70.13 -14.78
N ARG A 11 -31.93 69.66 -13.65
CA ARG A 11 -33.09 70.15 -12.87
C ARG A 11 -34.43 69.40 -12.94
N PHE A 12 -34.93 69.39 -11.76
CA PHE A 12 -36.25 69.27 -11.18
C PHE A 12 -36.49 67.89 -10.58
N GLY A 13 -36.85 67.68 -9.33
CA GLY A 13 -37.45 68.57 -8.34
C GLY A 13 -38.33 67.68 -7.44
N ASN A 14 -37.94 67.59 -6.25
CA ASN A 14 -38.72 67.52 -5.01
C ASN A 14 -40.20 67.13 -5.06
N LYS A 15 -40.58 66.08 -4.31
CA LYS A 15 -41.62 66.18 -3.26
C LYS A 15 -41.75 64.89 -2.45
N GLY A 16 -41.67 65.04 -1.16
CA GLY A 16 -41.82 64.00 -0.17
C GLY A 16 -43.26 63.56 0.05
N PHE A 17 -43.38 62.38 0.55
CA PHE A 17 -44.58 61.95 1.32
C PHE A 17 -44.15 60.94 2.37
N HIS A 18 -44.29 61.36 3.66
CA HIS A 18 -44.38 60.42 4.79
C HIS A 18 -45.86 60.09 4.96
N PRO A 19 -46.19 58.88 5.33
CA PRO A 19 -47.01 58.70 6.51
C PRO A 19 -46.53 57.64 7.48
N ALA A 20 -47.01 57.78 8.67
CA ALA A 20 -46.72 57.22 9.98
C ALA A 20 -47.15 55.73 10.18
N PRO A 21 -46.94 55.20 11.40
CA PRO A 21 -46.72 53.76 11.64
C PRO A 21 -48.04 53.01 11.98
N ILE A 22 -48.07 51.70 11.62
CA ILE A 22 -49.14 50.80 12.12
C ILE A 22 -48.47 49.61 12.85
N ALA A 23 -49.06 49.42 14.03
CA ALA A 23 -48.65 48.46 15.05
C ALA A 23 -48.79 46.97 14.65
N GLY A 24 -47.87 46.18 15.13
CA GLY A 24 -48.07 44.90 15.77
C GLY A 24 -48.60 43.72 14.96
N ARG A 25 -47.70 42.77 14.63
CA ARG A 25 -48.02 41.35 14.77
C ARG A 25 -46.73 40.51 14.91
N LYS A 26 -46.63 39.83 16.05
CA LYS A 26 -45.67 38.74 16.26
C LYS A 26 -45.86 37.65 15.19
N ALA A 27 -44.83 37.33 14.45
CA ALA A 27 -44.79 36.14 13.65
C ALA A 27 -43.53 35.34 14.04
N ARG A 28 -43.77 34.05 14.25
CA ARG A 28 -42.84 33.02 14.75
C ARG A 28 -41.61 32.89 13.83
N SER A 29 -40.47 32.80 14.49
CA SER A 29 -39.20 32.36 13.92
C SER A 29 -39.35 30.96 13.31
N GLY A 30 -39.34 30.90 11.98
CA GLY A 30 -39.16 29.66 11.23
C GLY A 30 -37.77 29.65 10.64
N ASN A 31 -36.92 28.75 11.14
CA ASN A 31 -35.58 28.51 10.60
C ASN A 31 -35.67 28.06 9.15
N ILE A 32 -35.32 28.93 8.21
CA ILE A 32 -35.10 28.58 6.83
C ILE A 32 -33.68 28.05 6.72
N ILE A 33 -33.55 26.71 6.65
CA ILE A 33 -32.29 26.04 6.28
C ILE A 33 -32.09 26.29 4.79
N VAL A 34 -31.21 27.22 4.44
CA VAL A 34 -30.72 27.37 3.07
C VAL A 34 -29.77 26.21 2.75
N ARG A 35 -30.28 25.18 2.13
CA ARG A 35 -29.44 24.13 1.51
C ARG A 35 -28.68 24.74 0.33
N ARG A 36 -27.42 25.03 0.56
CA ARG A 36 -26.47 25.35 -0.51
C ARG A 36 -26.09 24.06 -1.23
N THR A 37 -26.75 23.74 -2.34
CA THR A 37 -26.35 22.67 -3.25
C THR A 37 -25.21 23.15 -4.13
N SER A 38 -23.97 22.90 -3.75
CA SER A 38 -22.85 22.97 -4.69
C SER A 38 -22.73 21.63 -5.42
N LYS A 39 -23.30 21.54 -6.60
CA LYS A 39 -23.00 20.48 -7.57
C LYS A 39 -21.61 20.69 -8.12
N ILE A 40 -20.63 19.99 -7.58
CA ILE A 40 -19.35 19.74 -8.26
C ILE A 40 -19.41 18.30 -8.72
N GLY A 41 -19.53 18.12 -10.05
CA GLY A 41 -19.51 16.81 -10.69
C GLY A 41 -18.17 16.10 -10.44
N ARG A 42 -18.19 15.05 -9.64
CA ARG A 42 -17.09 14.10 -9.50
C ARG A 42 -17.47 12.81 -10.20
N HIS A 43 -16.65 12.40 -11.14
CA HIS A 43 -16.82 11.18 -11.94
C HIS A 43 -17.07 9.95 -11.04
N PRO A 44 -18.14 9.17 -11.28
CA PRO A 44 -18.56 8.09 -10.39
C PRO A 44 -17.74 6.80 -10.49
N VAL A 45 -16.84 6.69 -11.47
CA VAL A 45 -16.15 5.43 -11.75
C VAL A 45 -14.96 5.17 -10.77
N LYS A 46 -14.31 6.21 -10.25
CA LYS A 46 -13.19 6.04 -9.30
C LYS A 46 -13.60 5.70 -7.86
N GLN A 47 -14.88 5.87 -7.51
CA GLN A 47 -15.35 5.64 -6.14
C GLN A 47 -15.80 4.21 -5.83
N ARG A 48 -16.21 3.42 -6.83
CA ARG A 48 -16.82 2.11 -6.56
C ARG A 48 -15.84 0.98 -6.22
N PHE A 49 -14.61 1.01 -6.71
CA PHE A 49 -13.64 -0.06 -6.41
C PHE A 49 -13.06 0.03 -4.99
N PHE A 50 -13.03 1.23 -4.40
CA PHE A 50 -12.51 1.46 -3.05
C PHE A 50 -13.59 1.58 -1.96
N THR A 51 -14.87 1.51 -2.31
CA THR A 51 -15.98 1.66 -1.35
C THR A 51 -16.10 0.48 -0.39
N ILE A 52 -15.55 -0.69 -0.74
CA ILE A 52 -15.53 -1.88 0.14
C ILE A 52 -14.66 -1.62 1.39
N PHE A 53 -13.65 -0.75 1.29
CA PHE A 53 -12.75 -0.39 2.39
C PHE A 53 -12.92 1.05 2.91
N ALA A 54 -13.75 1.86 2.27
CA ALA A 54 -13.82 3.31 2.51
C ALA A 54 -15.19 3.84 2.96
N ALA A 55 -16.22 3.01 3.05
CA ALA A 55 -17.54 3.46 3.48
C ALA A 55 -17.81 3.09 4.95
N ASP A 56 -18.17 4.09 5.67
CA ASP A 56 -18.92 4.15 6.90
C ASP A 56 -18.19 4.10 8.24
N ASN A 57 -18.33 5.25 8.89
CA ASN A 57 -18.16 5.61 10.30
C ASN A 57 -16.76 5.51 10.90
N PRO A 58 -16.33 6.55 11.63
CA PRO A 58 -15.07 6.52 12.40
C PRO A 58 -15.14 5.60 13.63
N THR A 59 -16.04 4.62 13.65
CA THR A 59 -16.08 3.62 14.70
C THR A 59 -14.89 2.69 14.53
N ALA A 60 -13.84 3.04 15.23
CA ALA A 60 -12.75 2.23 15.75
C ALA A 60 -12.61 0.85 15.09
N MET A 61 -11.67 0.72 14.15
CA MET A 61 -11.11 -0.61 13.88
C MET A 61 -10.56 -1.15 15.20
N ASN A 62 -11.22 -2.16 15.74
CA ASN A 62 -10.85 -2.77 17.00
C ASN A 62 -9.55 -3.54 16.79
N PHE A 63 -8.62 -3.48 17.75
CA PHE A 63 -7.37 -4.23 17.74
C PHE A 63 -7.56 -5.70 17.33
N LYS A 64 -8.63 -6.36 17.80
CA LYS A 64 -8.99 -7.74 17.41
C LYS A 64 -9.20 -7.92 15.90
N LYS A 65 -9.89 -6.98 15.24
CA LYS A 65 -10.15 -7.05 13.79
C LYS A 65 -8.85 -6.86 12.98
N ILE A 66 -7.97 -5.99 13.44
CA ILE A 66 -6.69 -5.74 12.80
C ILE A 66 -5.76 -6.95 12.96
N SER A 67 -5.66 -7.50 14.16
CA SER A 67 -4.88 -8.72 14.42
C SER A 67 -5.40 -9.90 13.61
N LEU A 68 -6.72 -10.04 13.47
CA LEU A 68 -7.32 -11.07 12.63
C LEU A 68 -6.98 -10.86 11.15
N LEU A 69 -7.04 -9.61 10.65
CA LEU A 69 -6.64 -9.29 9.29
C LEU A 69 -5.18 -9.68 9.03
N ILE A 70 -4.26 -9.24 9.90
CA ILE A 70 -2.83 -9.59 9.81
C ILE A 70 -2.65 -11.11 9.81
N LEU A 71 -3.34 -11.81 10.70
CA LEU A 71 -3.24 -13.27 10.79
C LEU A 71 -3.71 -13.96 9.51
N ILE A 72 -4.84 -13.53 8.93
CA ILE A 72 -5.37 -14.09 7.67
C ILE A 72 -4.37 -13.87 6.53
N LEU A 73 -3.81 -12.67 6.42
CA LEU A 73 -2.82 -12.34 5.40
C LEU A 73 -1.53 -13.16 5.56
N LEU A 74 -1.06 -13.33 6.79
CA LEU A 74 0.10 -14.17 7.10
C LEU A 74 -0.16 -15.64 6.74
N ILE A 75 -1.31 -16.18 7.10
CA ILE A 75 -1.67 -17.57 6.77
C ILE A 75 -1.70 -17.75 5.25
N ALA A 76 -2.30 -16.82 4.51
CA ALA A 76 -2.35 -16.89 3.05
C ALA A 76 -0.95 -16.87 2.43
N ASP A 77 -0.06 -15.97 2.87
CA ASP A 77 1.32 -15.90 2.41
C ASP A 77 2.08 -17.19 2.72
N GLN A 78 2.02 -17.66 3.96
CA GLN A 78 2.77 -18.85 4.39
C GLN A 78 2.26 -20.14 3.74
N LEU A 79 0.94 -20.29 3.56
CA LEU A 79 0.40 -21.45 2.86
C LEU A 79 0.91 -21.53 1.42
N LEU A 80 0.91 -20.40 0.72
CA LEU A 80 1.40 -20.36 -0.65
C LEU A 80 2.91 -20.63 -0.74
N LYS A 81 3.71 -20.03 0.15
CA LYS A 81 5.16 -20.24 0.21
C LYS A 81 5.51 -21.69 0.55
N ILE A 82 4.84 -22.28 1.52
CA ILE A 82 5.04 -23.69 1.89
C ILE A 82 4.66 -24.60 0.71
N TRP A 83 3.52 -24.32 0.05
CA TRP A 83 3.11 -25.10 -1.11
C TRP A 83 4.17 -25.04 -2.23
N VAL A 84 4.62 -23.83 -2.61
CA VAL A 84 5.66 -23.67 -3.64
C VAL A 84 6.93 -24.44 -3.25
N LYS A 85 7.42 -24.23 -2.01
CA LYS A 85 8.67 -24.85 -1.54
C LYS A 85 8.61 -26.40 -1.50
N THR A 86 7.43 -26.96 -1.24
CA THR A 86 7.26 -28.41 -1.10
C THR A 86 6.75 -29.14 -2.36
N HIS A 87 6.44 -28.40 -3.43
CA HIS A 87 5.90 -28.98 -4.68
C HIS A 87 6.66 -28.55 -5.93
N MET A 88 7.51 -27.53 -5.87
CA MET A 88 8.26 -27.05 -7.00
C MET A 88 9.77 -27.25 -6.77
N HIS A 89 10.51 -27.52 -7.83
CA HIS A 89 11.97 -27.50 -7.83
C HIS A 89 12.46 -26.04 -7.87
N LEU A 90 13.65 -25.79 -7.35
CA LEU A 90 14.27 -24.47 -7.46
C LEU A 90 14.44 -24.10 -8.94
N ASP A 91 14.10 -22.86 -9.29
CA ASP A 91 14.06 -22.30 -10.66
C ASP A 91 12.96 -22.90 -11.57
N GLU A 92 12.11 -23.78 -11.09
CA GLU A 92 10.96 -24.27 -11.84
C GLU A 92 9.96 -23.17 -12.11
N SER A 93 9.33 -23.21 -13.31
CA SER A 93 8.28 -22.27 -13.71
C SER A 93 7.03 -23.02 -14.16
N ILE A 94 5.90 -22.66 -13.56
CA ILE A 94 4.56 -23.12 -13.95
C ILE A 94 3.84 -21.95 -14.63
N ILE A 95 3.45 -22.13 -15.89
CA ILE A 95 2.69 -21.12 -16.64
C ILE A 95 1.24 -21.16 -16.15
N VAL A 96 0.80 -20.10 -15.50
CA VAL A 96 -0.59 -19.95 -15.02
C VAL A 96 -1.45 -19.31 -16.10
N PHE A 97 -0.97 -18.20 -16.67
CA PHE A 97 -1.56 -17.57 -17.84
C PHE A 97 -0.48 -17.36 -18.89
N PRO A 98 -0.68 -17.85 -20.12
CA PRO A 98 0.27 -17.63 -21.20
C PRO A 98 0.64 -16.16 -21.34
N ASP A 99 1.90 -15.91 -21.66
CA ASP A 99 2.48 -14.62 -22.01
C ASP A 99 2.63 -13.58 -20.90
N TRP A 100 1.96 -13.70 -19.72
CA TRP A 100 2.03 -12.61 -18.76
C TRP A 100 2.08 -13.01 -17.28
N PHE A 101 1.77 -14.26 -16.88
CA PHE A 101 1.84 -14.68 -15.47
C PHE A 101 2.32 -16.11 -15.31
N GLN A 102 3.37 -16.28 -14.53
CA GLN A 102 3.97 -17.57 -14.18
C GLN A 102 4.22 -17.64 -12.68
N LEU A 103 4.14 -18.83 -12.12
CA LEU A 103 4.74 -19.14 -10.83
C LEU A 103 6.15 -19.64 -11.08
N ARG A 104 7.14 -18.88 -10.66
CA ARG A 104 8.56 -19.24 -10.77
C ARG A 104 9.19 -19.28 -9.39
N PHE A 105 9.58 -20.46 -8.96
CA PHE A 105 10.14 -20.65 -7.63
C PHE A 105 11.59 -20.18 -7.54
N ILE A 106 11.83 -19.16 -6.73
CA ILE A 106 13.17 -18.67 -6.40
C ILE A 106 13.31 -18.55 -4.88
N GLU A 107 14.49 -18.86 -4.39
CA GLU A 107 14.88 -18.61 -3.01
C GLU A 107 15.81 -17.39 -2.93
N ASN A 108 15.37 -16.38 -2.19
CA ASN A 108 16.04 -15.10 -2.03
C ASN A 108 16.70 -15.00 -0.65
N ASN A 109 17.96 -14.64 -0.60
CA ASN A 109 18.65 -14.35 0.66
C ASN A 109 18.17 -13.05 1.33
N GLY A 110 17.16 -12.39 0.73
CA GLY A 110 16.54 -11.18 1.27
C GLY A 110 17.29 -9.90 0.90
N ALA A 111 18.35 -9.99 0.10
CA ALA A 111 19.04 -8.81 -0.43
C ALA A 111 18.28 -8.27 -1.65
N ALA A 112 17.86 -7.01 -1.60
CA ALA A 112 17.34 -6.34 -2.79
C ALA A 112 18.45 -6.28 -3.85
N PHE A 113 18.14 -6.69 -5.09
CA PHE A 113 19.05 -6.60 -6.24
C PHE A 113 20.38 -7.37 -6.12
N GLY A 114 20.42 -8.48 -5.39
CA GLY A 114 21.62 -9.32 -5.33
C GLY A 114 22.82 -8.71 -4.61
N MET A 115 22.61 -7.69 -3.80
CA MET A 115 23.66 -7.08 -2.98
C MET A 115 24.12 -8.07 -1.89
N HIS A 116 25.22 -8.78 -2.13
CA HIS A 116 25.90 -9.56 -1.12
C HIS A 116 26.88 -8.65 -0.36
N ILE A 117 26.59 -8.32 0.88
CA ILE A 117 27.61 -7.76 1.77
C ILE A 117 28.54 -8.90 2.13
N ALA A 118 29.79 -8.78 1.74
CA ALA A 118 30.80 -9.82 1.77
C ALA A 118 30.75 -10.70 3.02
N SER A 119 30.54 -12.00 2.83
CA SER A 119 30.68 -13.00 3.88
C SER A 119 32.18 -13.24 4.13
N LYS A 120 32.72 -12.69 5.22
CA LYS A 120 34.02 -13.12 5.74
C LYS A 120 33.80 -14.30 6.69
N GLY A 121 34.38 -15.46 6.37
CA GLY A 121 34.34 -16.62 7.26
C GLY A 121 33.06 -17.48 7.22
N GLY A 122 32.28 -17.48 6.11
CA GLY A 122 31.12 -18.37 5.95
C GLY A 122 29.83 -17.88 6.61
N PHE A 123 29.84 -16.75 7.31
CA PHE A 123 28.66 -16.15 7.93
C PHE A 123 28.18 -14.92 7.15
N ASP A 124 26.89 -14.90 6.76
CA ASP A 124 26.29 -13.81 6.00
C ASP A 124 25.81 -12.69 6.92
N TRP A 125 26.70 -11.74 7.22
CA TRP A 125 26.41 -10.57 8.03
C TRP A 125 25.34 -9.66 7.40
N GLY A 126 25.29 -9.61 6.07
CA GLY A 126 24.29 -8.80 5.36
C GLY A 126 22.87 -9.31 5.61
N LYS A 127 22.71 -10.62 5.58
CA LYS A 127 21.45 -11.30 5.87
C LYS A 127 20.99 -11.09 7.31
N LEU A 128 21.91 -11.21 8.26
CA LEU A 128 21.62 -10.96 9.68
C LEU A 128 21.19 -9.50 9.91
N LEU A 129 21.94 -8.54 9.35
CA LEU A 129 21.65 -7.11 9.47
C LEU A 129 20.26 -6.78 8.87
N LEU A 130 19.95 -7.34 7.71
CA LEU A 130 18.64 -7.18 7.08
C LEU A 130 17.52 -7.78 7.94
N GLY A 131 17.75 -8.95 8.55
CA GLY A 131 16.82 -9.56 9.48
C GLY A 131 16.55 -8.68 10.70
N ILE A 132 17.60 -8.13 11.31
CA ILE A 132 17.49 -7.19 12.43
C ILE A 132 16.72 -5.93 11.99
N PHE A 133 17.08 -5.37 10.84
CA PHE A 133 16.39 -4.20 10.30
C PHE A 133 14.87 -4.45 10.13
N ARG A 134 14.48 -5.60 9.57
CA ARG A 134 13.07 -5.99 9.43
C ARG A 134 12.37 -6.08 10.79
N ILE A 135 13.00 -6.67 11.79
CA ILE A 135 12.44 -6.78 13.16
C ILE A 135 12.25 -5.39 13.78
N VAL A 136 13.22 -4.50 13.65
CA VAL A 136 13.12 -3.11 14.12
C VAL A 136 11.97 -2.39 13.43
N MET A 137 11.83 -2.52 12.10
CA MET A 137 10.75 -1.90 11.34
C MET A 137 9.38 -2.42 11.75
N VAL A 138 9.24 -3.73 11.96
CA VAL A 138 8.00 -4.33 12.50
C VAL A 138 7.67 -3.77 13.88
N GLY A 139 8.66 -3.62 14.76
CA GLY A 139 8.50 -2.99 16.07
C GLY A 139 8.01 -1.54 15.97
N LEU A 140 8.61 -0.75 15.07
CA LEU A 140 8.21 0.65 14.83
C LEU A 140 6.80 0.76 14.25
N ILE A 141 6.45 -0.09 13.28
CA ILE A 141 5.10 -0.11 12.71
C ILE A 141 4.07 -0.54 13.76
N GLY A 142 4.38 -1.53 14.58
CA GLY A 142 3.53 -1.97 15.69
C GLY A 142 3.30 -0.89 16.73
N TRP A 143 4.37 -0.18 17.11
CA TRP A 143 4.30 0.98 17.99
C TRP A 143 3.43 2.10 17.39
N LEU A 144 3.66 2.44 16.11
CA LEU A 144 2.88 3.44 15.39
C LEU A 144 1.39 3.05 15.33
N MET A 145 1.10 1.82 14.95
CA MET A 145 -0.29 1.31 14.91
C MET A 145 -0.95 1.38 16.29
N HIS A 146 -0.26 0.98 17.36
CA HIS A 146 -0.76 1.07 18.72
C HIS A 146 -1.08 2.53 19.11
N HIS A 147 -0.16 3.46 18.79
CA HIS A 147 -0.34 4.89 19.05
C HIS A 147 -1.55 5.47 18.28
N LEU A 148 -1.68 5.16 17.00
CA LEU A 148 -2.78 5.60 16.15
C LEU A 148 -4.12 5.03 16.58
N LEU A 149 -4.15 3.78 17.01
CA LEU A 149 -5.37 3.15 17.54
C LEU A 149 -5.86 3.76 18.86
N ARG A 150 -4.96 4.36 19.65
CA ARG A 150 -5.36 5.12 20.83
C ARG A 150 -5.98 6.47 20.50
N ARG A 151 -5.59 7.10 19.36
CA ARG A 151 -6.15 8.37 18.85
C ARG A 151 -7.36 8.14 17.94
N ARG A 152 -8.33 7.35 18.38
CA ARG A 152 -9.42 6.75 17.60
C ARG A 152 -10.19 7.68 16.66
N GLU A 153 -10.36 8.95 17.01
CA GLU A 153 -11.26 9.88 16.30
C GLU A 153 -10.60 10.52 15.06
N ASP A 154 -9.28 10.62 15.04
CA ASP A 154 -8.54 11.35 14.00
C ASP A 154 -7.86 10.46 12.96
N THR A 155 -7.79 9.14 13.19
CA THR A 155 -7.05 8.23 12.31
C THR A 155 -7.96 7.55 11.29
N PRO A 156 -7.77 7.80 9.97
CA PRO A 156 -8.52 7.13 8.92
C PRO A 156 -8.32 5.61 8.96
N LYS A 157 -9.39 4.83 8.77
CA LYS A 157 -9.31 3.35 8.67
C LYS A 157 -8.31 2.90 7.62
N GLY A 158 -8.21 3.62 6.50
CA GLY A 158 -7.28 3.31 5.42
C GLY A 158 -5.82 3.35 5.86
N VAL A 159 -5.43 4.26 6.76
CA VAL A 159 -4.08 4.30 7.33
C VAL A 159 -3.79 3.02 8.12
N ILE A 160 -4.73 2.60 8.96
CA ILE A 160 -4.57 1.40 9.79
C ILE A 160 -4.53 0.14 8.93
N VAL A 161 -5.38 0.03 7.89
CA VAL A 161 -5.35 -1.10 6.95
C VAL A 161 -4.05 -1.13 6.15
N GLY A 162 -3.58 0.01 5.66
CA GLY A 162 -2.29 0.10 4.98
C GLY A 162 -1.13 -0.35 5.86
N LEU A 163 -1.08 0.11 7.11
CA LEU A 163 -0.05 -0.32 8.08
C LEU A 163 -0.18 -1.82 8.43
N ALA A 164 -1.40 -2.35 8.50
CA ALA A 164 -1.63 -3.78 8.73
C ALA A 164 -1.12 -4.65 7.57
N LEU A 165 -1.29 -4.20 6.31
CA LEU A 165 -0.72 -4.85 5.13
C LEU A 165 0.81 -4.85 5.17
N VAL A 166 1.44 -3.69 5.48
CA VAL A 166 2.90 -3.61 5.64
C VAL A 166 3.38 -4.54 6.76
N MET A 167 2.68 -4.56 7.89
CA MET A 167 2.99 -5.43 9.03
C MET A 167 2.92 -6.90 8.63
N ALA A 168 1.84 -7.32 7.96
CA ALA A 168 1.66 -8.72 7.52
C ALA A 168 2.77 -9.14 6.56
N GLY A 169 3.10 -8.31 5.56
CA GLY A 169 4.17 -8.61 4.61
C GLY A 169 5.54 -8.68 5.27
N ALA A 170 5.87 -7.71 6.14
CA ALA A 170 7.15 -7.74 6.86
C ALA A 170 7.28 -8.98 7.77
N LEU A 171 6.22 -9.34 8.50
CA LEU A 171 6.20 -10.54 9.33
C LEU A 171 6.30 -11.82 8.50
N GLY A 172 5.63 -11.90 7.33
CA GLY A 172 5.74 -13.05 6.42
C GLY A 172 7.17 -13.35 6.03
N ASN A 173 7.89 -12.34 5.55
CA ASN A 173 9.30 -12.50 5.16
C ASN A 173 10.26 -12.71 6.35
N ILE A 174 9.90 -12.24 7.56
CA ILE A 174 10.66 -12.58 8.79
C ILE A 174 10.48 -14.04 9.15
N ILE A 175 9.27 -14.60 9.02
CA ILE A 175 8.98 -16.01 9.30
C ILE A 175 9.85 -16.90 8.41
N ASP A 176 9.93 -16.64 7.11
CA ASP A 176 10.79 -17.38 6.19
C ASP A 176 12.25 -17.34 6.65
N SER A 177 12.77 -16.13 6.88
CA SER A 177 14.17 -15.93 7.29
C SER A 177 14.49 -16.59 8.64
N ALA A 178 13.57 -16.55 9.59
CA ALA A 178 13.77 -17.07 10.93
C ALA A 178 13.68 -18.61 10.98
N PHE A 179 12.74 -19.20 10.26
CA PHE A 179 12.35 -20.59 10.51
C PHE A 179 12.55 -21.55 9.33
N TYR A 180 12.53 -21.09 8.07
CA TYR A 180 12.58 -22.01 6.95
C TYR A 180 13.89 -22.80 6.88
N GLY A 181 15.03 -22.18 7.29
CA GLY A 181 16.28 -22.89 7.41
C GLY A 181 16.28 -24.03 8.42
N LEU A 182 15.46 -23.91 9.47
CA LEU A 182 15.32 -24.91 10.53
C LEU A 182 14.32 -26.00 10.24
N ILE A 183 13.29 -25.69 9.42
CA ILE A 183 12.10 -26.55 9.22
C ILE A 183 12.27 -27.42 7.96
N PHE A 184 12.87 -26.89 6.89
CA PHE A 184 12.93 -27.51 5.58
C PHE A 184 14.31 -28.03 5.23
N SER A 185 14.37 -29.00 4.32
CA SER A 185 15.56 -29.34 3.59
C SER A 185 15.89 -28.27 2.53
N GLU A 186 17.08 -28.29 1.97
CA GLU A 186 17.46 -27.39 0.90
C GLU A 186 16.66 -27.68 -0.39
N SER A 187 16.19 -26.62 -1.04
CA SER A 187 15.58 -26.72 -2.39
C SER A 187 16.68 -26.68 -3.42
N THR A 188 16.63 -27.59 -4.39
CA THR A 188 17.57 -27.66 -5.51
C THR A 188 16.82 -27.80 -6.84
N PRO A 189 17.46 -27.59 -7.99
CA PRO A 189 16.84 -27.88 -9.30
C PRO A 189 16.47 -29.36 -9.52
N TYR A 190 16.96 -30.25 -8.66
CA TYR A 190 16.78 -31.71 -8.80
C TYR A 190 15.98 -32.34 -7.68
N ALA A 191 15.75 -31.62 -6.60
CA ALA A 191 15.03 -32.13 -5.42
C ALA A 191 14.15 -31.04 -4.80
N VAL A 192 12.89 -31.39 -4.57
CA VAL A 192 11.90 -30.59 -3.85
C VAL A 192 12.20 -30.62 -2.36
N ALA A 193 12.03 -29.50 -1.68
CA ALA A 193 12.23 -29.46 -0.24
C ALA A 193 11.15 -30.25 0.51
N HIS A 194 11.53 -30.84 1.65
CA HIS A 194 10.62 -31.55 2.56
C HIS A 194 10.76 -31.04 3.98
N PHE A 195 9.75 -31.30 4.81
CA PHE A 195 9.79 -31.01 6.24
C PHE A 195 10.78 -31.94 6.97
N GLY A 196 11.33 -31.45 8.10
CA GLY A 196 12.28 -32.21 8.91
C GLY A 196 13.73 -32.07 8.47
N GLY A 197 13.99 -31.25 7.45
CA GLY A 197 15.37 -30.87 7.06
C GLY A 197 15.93 -29.75 7.93
N HIS A 198 17.20 -29.42 7.70
CA HIS A 198 17.89 -28.32 8.38
C HIS A 198 18.96 -27.77 7.44
N TYR A 199 18.60 -26.81 6.57
CA TYR A 199 19.57 -26.29 5.61
C TYR A 199 20.30 -25.03 6.11
N ALA A 200 19.76 -24.34 7.11
CA ALA A 200 20.37 -23.13 7.67
C ALA A 200 19.94 -22.88 9.12
N GLY A 201 20.72 -22.07 9.84
CA GLY A 201 20.41 -21.67 11.23
C GLY A 201 19.26 -20.65 11.33
N PHE A 202 18.93 -20.30 12.58
CA PHE A 202 17.94 -19.28 12.87
C PHE A 202 18.29 -17.94 12.20
N MET A 203 17.32 -17.27 11.60
CA MET A 203 17.45 -16.03 10.80
C MET A 203 18.28 -16.18 9.52
N MET A 204 18.68 -17.40 9.14
CA MET A 204 19.44 -17.69 7.92
C MET A 204 18.60 -18.41 6.86
N GLY A 205 17.29 -18.57 7.09
CA GLY A 205 16.34 -19.08 6.09
C GLY A 205 16.26 -18.17 4.86
N LYS A 206 15.98 -18.73 3.70
CA LYS A 206 15.78 -17.99 2.45
C LYS A 206 14.30 -17.64 2.30
N VAL A 207 14.00 -16.45 1.80
CA VAL A 207 12.62 -16.02 1.49
C VAL A 207 12.19 -16.71 0.20
N VAL A 208 10.97 -17.22 0.17
CA VAL A 208 10.38 -17.88 -1.00
C VAL A 208 9.67 -16.86 -1.86
N ASP A 209 10.13 -16.69 -3.10
CA ASP A 209 9.53 -15.84 -4.13
C ASP A 209 8.94 -16.70 -5.25
N MET A 210 7.81 -16.24 -5.86
CA MET A 210 7.11 -17.07 -6.84
C MET A 210 6.37 -16.33 -7.93
N PHE A 211 5.93 -15.09 -7.72
CA PHE A 211 5.14 -14.35 -8.71
C PHE A 211 6.05 -13.70 -9.73
N TYR A 212 5.92 -14.12 -10.98
CA TYR A 212 6.68 -13.61 -12.11
C TYR A 212 5.73 -13.13 -13.22
N PHE A 213 5.92 -11.89 -13.67
CA PHE A 213 5.11 -11.23 -14.67
C PHE A 213 5.94 -10.75 -15.86
N PRO A 214 6.34 -11.64 -16.79
CA PRO A 214 7.10 -11.26 -17.99
C PRO A 214 6.19 -10.55 -18.99
N LEU A 215 5.88 -9.25 -18.77
CA LEU A 215 4.82 -8.56 -19.52
C LEU A 215 5.16 -8.38 -21.00
N PHE A 216 6.36 -7.91 -21.33
CA PHE A 216 6.85 -7.77 -22.71
C PHE A 216 8.37 -7.65 -22.73
N GLN A 217 8.99 -8.03 -23.86
CA GLN A 217 10.43 -7.86 -24.04
C GLN A 217 10.76 -6.41 -24.44
N TRP A 218 11.72 -5.83 -23.75
CA TRP A 218 12.22 -4.48 -24.01
C TRP A 218 13.72 -4.53 -24.31
N ASN A 219 14.08 -4.74 -25.59
CA ASN A 219 15.45 -5.01 -26.00
C ASN A 219 16.39 -3.78 -25.95
N ASN A 220 15.87 -2.57 -26.04
CA ASN A 220 16.65 -1.33 -26.03
C ASN A 220 16.41 -0.50 -24.77
N VAL A 221 16.61 -1.12 -23.59
CA VAL A 221 16.38 -0.46 -22.30
C VAL A 221 17.46 0.58 -22.04
N PRO A 222 17.10 1.86 -21.75
CA PRO A 222 18.06 2.84 -21.30
C PRO A 222 18.77 2.38 -20.02
N ARG A 223 20.08 2.61 -19.93
CA ARG A 223 20.91 2.13 -18.79
C ARG A 223 20.35 2.50 -17.42
N PHE A 224 19.76 3.68 -17.29
CA PHE A 224 19.14 4.11 -16.03
C PHE A 224 17.81 3.42 -15.71
N MET A 225 17.21 2.68 -16.65
CA MET A 225 15.98 1.91 -16.49
C MET A 225 16.24 0.38 -16.50
N SER A 226 17.49 -0.05 -16.58
CA SER A 226 17.84 -1.48 -16.62
C SER A 226 17.36 -2.27 -15.40
N PHE A 227 17.09 -1.61 -14.28
CA PHE A 227 16.51 -2.24 -13.09
C PHE A 227 15.03 -2.66 -13.26
N LEU A 228 14.36 -2.21 -14.33
CA LEU A 228 12.97 -2.58 -14.63
C LEU A 228 12.82 -3.85 -15.44
N VAL A 229 13.93 -4.38 -15.95
CA VAL A 229 13.95 -5.60 -16.77
C VAL A 229 14.77 -6.69 -16.11
N ASP A 230 14.45 -7.95 -16.42
CA ASP A 230 15.26 -9.10 -16.02
C ASP A 230 16.42 -9.37 -16.99
N SER A 231 17.16 -10.46 -16.75
CA SER A 231 18.28 -10.90 -17.60
C SER A 231 17.87 -11.24 -19.04
N ASN A 232 16.60 -11.49 -19.29
CA ASN A 232 16.02 -11.81 -20.61
C ASN A 232 15.33 -10.59 -21.24
N ASN A 233 15.54 -9.39 -20.69
CA ASN A 233 14.93 -8.13 -21.09
C ASN A 233 13.41 -8.09 -21.00
N TYR A 234 12.78 -8.92 -20.17
CA TYR A 234 11.36 -8.78 -19.88
C TYR A 234 11.11 -7.63 -18.91
N PHE A 235 10.21 -6.71 -19.30
CA PHE A 235 9.75 -5.65 -18.42
C PHE A 235 8.98 -6.23 -17.25
N PHE A 236 9.25 -5.69 -16.06
CA PHE A 236 8.76 -6.19 -14.77
C PHE A 236 9.24 -7.61 -14.46
N GLY A 237 10.51 -7.85 -14.75
CA GLY A 237 11.16 -9.14 -14.52
C GLY A 237 11.46 -9.49 -13.07
N ALA A 238 11.02 -8.67 -12.11
CA ALA A 238 11.17 -8.95 -10.68
C ALA A 238 10.25 -10.11 -10.28
N ILE A 239 10.83 -11.08 -9.56
CA ILE A 239 10.07 -12.17 -8.94
C ILE A 239 9.85 -11.79 -7.48
N PHE A 240 8.62 -11.90 -6.99
CA PHE A 240 8.23 -11.48 -5.66
C PHE A 240 7.18 -12.44 -5.07
N ASN A 241 6.87 -12.28 -3.80
CA ASN A 241 5.89 -13.10 -3.08
C ASN A 241 4.66 -12.29 -2.65
N LEU A 242 3.71 -12.96 -1.99
CA LEU A 242 2.47 -12.33 -1.55
C LEU A 242 2.72 -11.27 -0.47
N ALA A 243 3.70 -11.49 0.41
CA ALA A 243 4.10 -10.52 1.43
C ALA A 243 4.66 -9.22 0.81
N ASP A 244 5.48 -9.32 -0.25
CA ASP A 244 5.99 -8.15 -0.98
C ASP A 244 4.87 -7.39 -1.70
N ALA A 245 3.90 -8.14 -2.26
CA ALA A 245 2.70 -7.55 -2.85
C ALA A 245 1.90 -6.73 -1.82
N TYR A 246 1.72 -7.25 -0.60
CA TYR A 246 1.05 -6.52 0.49
C TYR A 246 1.78 -5.23 0.81
N ILE A 247 3.10 -5.27 0.96
CA ILE A 247 3.92 -4.08 1.26
C ILE A 247 3.79 -3.06 0.12
N SER A 248 3.97 -3.50 -1.12
CA SER A 248 3.95 -2.62 -2.30
C SER A 248 2.60 -1.94 -2.48
N VAL A 249 1.50 -2.69 -2.42
CA VAL A 249 0.13 -2.16 -2.51
C VAL A 249 -0.15 -1.20 -1.36
N ALA A 250 0.27 -1.53 -0.13
CA ALA A 250 0.07 -0.68 1.02
C ALA A 250 0.83 0.64 0.90
N VAL A 251 2.10 0.62 0.49
CA VAL A 251 2.92 1.83 0.32
C VAL A 251 2.30 2.74 -0.74
N VAL A 252 1.96 2.20 -1.92
CA VAL A 252 1.31 2.96 -2.99
C VAL A 252 -0.03 3.54 -2.51
N TYR A 253 -0.83 2.74 -1.81
CA TYR A 253 -2.11 3.19 -1.26
C TYR A 253 -1.94 4.31 -0.23
N LEU A 254 -1.01 4.16 0.71
CA LEU A 254 -0.75 5.18 1.74
C LEU A 254 -0.25 6.49 1.12
N LEU A 255 0.66 6.41 0.15
CA LEU A 255 1.21 7.59 -0.52
C LEU A 255 0.18 8.31 -1.39
N LEU A 256 -0.65 7.59 -2.14
CA LEU A 256 -1.59 8.21 -3.08
C LEU A 256 -2.90 8.67 -2.41
N PHE A 257 -3.38 7.94 -1.39
CA PHE A 257 -4.71 8.17 -0.84
C PHE A 257 -4.70 8.65 0.61
N GLN A 258 -3.61 8.44 1.35
CA GLN A 258 -3.51 8.81 2.75
C GLN A 258 -2.43 9.87 3.04
N TYR A 259 -1.78 10.43 2.02
CA TYR A 259 -0.69 11.42 2.18
C TYR A 259 -1.10 12.63 3.02
N LYS A 260 -2.36 13.08 2.92
CA LYS A 260 -2.89 14.21 3.72
C LYS A 260 -2.89 13.95 5.22
N PHE A 261 -2.94 12.69 5.63
CA PHE A 261 -2.84 12.31 7.03
C PHE A 261 -1.43 12.51 7.56
N PHE A 262 -0.41 12.17 6.75
CA PHE A 262 1.00 12.28 7.13
C PHE A 262 1.59 13.68 6.92
N SER A 263 0.90 14.57 6.20
CA SER A 263 1.35 15.94 5.95
C SER A 263 0.82 16.98 6.96
N LYS A 264 0.06 16.56 7.96
CA LYS A 264 -0.42 17.38 9.08
C LYS A 264 0.58 17.34 10.24
#